data_624113774cf0c4b2755f78f44e1a6657
#
_entry.id   624113774cf0c4b2755f78f44e1a6657
#
_cell.length_a   1.000
_cell.length_b   1.000
_cell.length_c   1.000
_cell.angle_alpha   90.00
_cell.angle_beta   90.00
_cell.angle_gamma   90.00
#
_symmetry.space_group_name_H-M   'P 1'
#
loop_
_entity.id
_entity.type
_entity.pdbx_description
1 polymer ?
#
loop_
_entity_poly.entity_id
_entity_poly.type
_entity_poly.pdbx_seq_one_letter_code
_entity_poly.pdbx_strand_id
1 'polypeptide(L)'
;MYIGRFIVVAPGIGAYRVSSRSFPNRQITDRSGTLTVGPTADAPETDNPYVSYNCLRSVEDSAVIGNGSHVDPIAEKLKLGYPARDALAEALLALDYEKDDYDTPRIAGVVGSETYIGTVRNDALLVRSVSEPTIVATYERDSPDAFALDAETAEEAARTVYDLEFEHPVCAVGVTTGTEIETAIVNSD
;
A
#
# COMPACT_ATOMS: atom_id res chain seq x y z
N MET A 1 7.45 8.93 -16.05
CA MET A 1 7.79 9.29 -14.64
C MET A 1 7.90 8.02 -13.83
N TYR A 2 8.97 7.82 -13.06
CA TYR A 2 9.13 6.69 -12.15
C TYR A 2 8.65 7.06 -10.75
N ILE A 3 7.59 6.43 -10.30
CA ILE A 3 6.95 6.75 -9.03
C ILE A 3 7.27 5.74 -7.91
N GLY A 4 7.82 4.58 -8.26
CA GLY A 4 8.06 3.48 -7.33
C GLY A 4 6.76 2.80 -6.89
N ARG A 5 6.63 2.54 -5.60
CA ARG A 5 5.40 2.01 -5.00
C ARG A 5 4.52 3.18 -4.58
N PHE A 6 3.22 3.06 -4.76
CA PHE A 6 2.30 4.09 -4.29
C PHE A 6 0.98 3.49 -3.81
N ILE A 7 0.32 4.22 -2.94
CA ILE A 7 -1.05 3.96 -2.51
C ILE A 7 -1.96 5.13 -2.89
N VAL A 8 -3.21 4.81 -3.16
CA VAL A 8 -4.30 5.76 -3.20
C VAL A 8 -5.32 5.32 -2.17
N VAL A 9 -5.76 6.22 -1.31
CA VAL A 9 -6.82 5.97 -0.33
C VAL A 9 -7.91 7.01 -0.41
N ALA A 10 -9.14 6.57 -0.27
CA ALA A 10 -10.34 7.40 -0.14
C ALA A 10 -11.31 6.72 0.83
N PRO A 11 -12.33 7.41 1.33
CA PRO A 11 -13.37 6.77 2.14
C PRO A 11 -13.99 5.57 1.42
N GLY A 12 -13.88 4.38 2.02
CA GLY A 12 -14.46 3.15 1.50
C GLY A 12 -13.69 2.46 0.36
N ILE A 13 -12.63 3.06 -0.18
CA ILE A 13 -11.87 2.47 -1.29
C ILE A 13 -10.38 2.79 -1.19
N GLY A 14 -9.54 1.84 -1.59
CA GLY A 14 -8.09 2.02 -1.64
C GLY A 14 -7.45 1.19 -2.73
N ALA A 15 -6.25 1.58 -3.13
CA ALA A 15 -5.44 0.83 -4.08
C ALA A 15 -3.95 0.96 -3.78
N TYR A 16 -3.20 -0.05 -4.15
CA TYR A 16 -1.75 -0.10 -4.06
C TYR A 16 -1.16 -0.62 -5.36
N ARG A 17 -0.08 0.00 -5.83
CA ARG A 17 0.67 -0.47 -7.01
C ARG A 17 2.15 -0.55 -6.72
N VAL A 18 2.75 -1.62 -7.20
CA VAL A 18 4.20 -1.79 -7.29
C VAL A 18 4.66 -1.40 -8.69
N SER A 19 5.58 -0.45 -8.75
CA SER A 19 6.42 -0.20 -9.93
C SER A 19 7.87 -0.43 -9.51
N SER A 20 8.64 -1.16 -10.30
CA SER A 20 10.02 -1.49 -9.91
C SER A 20 10.92 -1.72 -11.11
N ARG A 21 12.05 -1.00 -11.14
CA ARG A 21 13.15 -1.22 -12.08
C ARG A 21 14.03 -2.39 -11.67
N SER A 22 14.32 -2.49 -10.37
CA SER A 22 15.30 -3.46 -9.84
C SER A 22 14.70 -4.85 -9.61
N PHE A 23 13.40 -4.92 -9.27
CA PHE A 23 12.71 -6.17 -8.94
C PHE A 23 11.38 -6.28 -9.71
N PRO A 24 11.41 -6.42 -11.05
CA PRO A 24 10.19 -6.51 -11.86
C PRO A 24 9.45 -7.85 -11.69
N ASN A 25 10.17 -8.94 -11.35
CA ASN A 25 9.63 -10.28 -11.29
C ASN A 25 8.95 -10.55 -9.93
N ARG A 26 7.88 -9.79 -9.67
CA ARG A 26 7.04 -9.94 -8.46
C ARG A 26 5.58 -10.02 -8.83
N GLN A 27 4.81 -10.60 -7.95
CA GLN A 27 3.36 -10.72 -8.06
C GLN A 27 2.70 -10.54 -6.71
N ILE A 28 1.41 -10.26 -6.72
CA ILE A 28 0.58 -10.31 -5.51
C ILE A 28 -0.17 -11.66 -5.51
N THR A 29 -0.14 -12.32 -4.37
CA THR A 29 -0.90 -13.56 -4.13
C THR A 29 -1.79 -13.40 -2.90
N ASP A 30 -2.99 -14.01 -2.96
CA ASP A 30 -3.87 -14.09 -1.80
C ASP A 30 -3.48 -15.29 -0.93
N ARG A 31 -3.25 -15.02 0.36
CA ARG A 31 -2.98 -16.02 1.39
C ARG A 31 -4.06 -15.93 2.47
N SER A 32 -5.24 -16.48 2.17
CA SER A 32 -6.38 -16.49 3.10
C SER A 32 -6.80 -15.09 3.58
N GLY A 33 -6.97 -14.16 2.64
CA GLY A 33 -7.38 -12.77 2.90
C GLY A 33 -6.24 -11.81 3.28
N THR A 34 -4.99 -12.31 3.28
CA THR A 34 -3.79 -11.48 3.36
C THR A 34 -3.14 -11.45 1.99
N LEU A 35 -3.03 -10.26 1.39
CA LEU A 35 -2.41 -10.12 0.07
C LEU A 35 -0.92 -9.84 0.23
N THR A 36 -0.10 -10.67 -0.40
CA THR A 36 1.36 -10.66 -0.25
C THR A 36 2.03 -10.37 -1.59
N VAL A 37 2.88 -9.35 -1.63
CA VAL A 37 3.85 -9.17 -2.72
C VAL A 37 4.98 -10.17 -2.51
N GLY A 38 5.35 -10.88 -3.55
CA GLY A 38 6.44 -11.83 -3.51
C GLY A 38 7.02 -12.11 -4.89
N PRO A 39 8.11 -12.86 -4.99
CA PRO A 39 8.74 -13.19 -6.26
C PRO A 39 7.84 -14.10 -7.10
N THR A 40 7.93 -13.97 -8.42
CA THR A 40 7.42 -14.98 -9.36
C THR A 40 8.33 -16.19 -9.38
N ALA A 41 7.89 -17.30 -10.03
CA ALA A 41 8.70 -18.51 -10.13
C ALA A 41 10.03 -18.28 -10.86
N ASP A 42 10.09 -17.31 -11.77
CA ASP A 42 11.26 -16.96 -12.57
C ASP A 42 12.12 -15.85 -11.95
N ALA A 43 11.76 -15.37 -10.76
CA ALA A 43 12.51 -14.32 -10.10
C ALA A 43 13.91 -14.82 -9.67
N PRO A 44 14.96 -14.01 -9.83
CA PRO A 44 16.27 -14.32 -9.24
C PRO A 44 16.18 -14.43 -7.72
N GLU A 45 16.96 -15.34 -7.14
CA GLU A 45 17.08 -15.40 -5.68
C GLU A 45 17.66 -14.09 -5.14
N THR A 46 17.11 -13.63 -4.02
CA THR A 46 17.56 -12.43 -3.33
C THR A 46 17.34 -12.56 -1.82
N ASP A 47 18.23 -12.01 -1.04
CA ASP A 47 18.15 -11.86 0.40
C ASP A 47 17.63 -10.47 0.83
N ASN A 48 17.23 -9.64 -0.14
CA ASN A 48 16.70 -8.31 0.13
C ASN A 48 15.35 -8.42 0.88
N PRO A 49 15.25 -7.92 2.13
CA PRO A 49 14.05 -8.07 2.96
C PRO A 49 12.86 -7.23 2.48
N TYR A 50 13.07 -6.31 1.53
CA TYR A 50 12.03 -5.40 1.01
C TYR A 50 11.33 -5.94 -0.25
N VAL A 51 11.69 -7.14 -0.71
CA VAL A 51 11.10 -7.74 -1.92
C VAL A 51 9.78 -8.46 -1.63
N SER A 52 9.66 -9.08 -0.45
CA SER A 52 8.47 -9.84 -0.03
C SER A 52 7.86 -9.26 1.25
N TYR A 53 6.56 -8.99 1.22
CA TYR A 53 5.82 -8.42 2.36
C TYR A 53 4.31 -8.54 2.14
N ASN A 54 3.55 -8.47 3.21
CA ASN A 54 2.11 -8.32 3.13
C ASN A 54 1.78 -6.86 2.73
N CYS A 55 1.11 -6.68 1.60
CA CYS A 55 0.75 -5.36 1.09
C CYS A 55 -0.67 -4.94 1.46
N LEU A 56 -1.53 -5.91 1.81
CA LEU A 56 -2.88 -5.66 2.27
C LEU A 56 -3.29 -6.68 3.34
N ARG A 57 -3.89 -6.19 4.42
CA ARG A 57 -4.55 -6.99 5.45
C ARG A 57 -5.91 -6.41 5.79
N SER A 58 -6.90 -7.29 5.84
CA SER A 58 -8.24 -6.95 6.31
C SER A 58 -8.31 -7.08 7.84
N VAL A 59 -8.97 -6.14 8.49
CA VAL A 59 -9.19 -6.11 9.94
C VAL A 59 -10.61 -5.64 10.19
N GLU A 60 -11.48 -6.55 10.62
CA GLU A 60 -12.91 -6.27 10.85
C GLU A 60 -13.55 -5.60 9.63
N ASP A 61 -13.93 -4.32 9.73
CA ASP A 61 -14.54 -3.52 8.67
C ASP A 61 -13.54 -2.61 7.92
N SER A 62 -12.25 -2.78 8.18
CA SER A 62 -11.18 -1.94 7.66
C SER A 62 -10.11 -2.74 6.94
N ALA A 63 -9.40 -2.11 6.03
CA ALA A 63 -8.25 -2.66 5.34
C ALA A 63 -7.01 -1.78 5.55
N VAL A 64 -5.86 -2.43 5.74
CA VAL A 64 -4.54 -1.78 5.80
C VAL A 64 -3.80 -2.09 4.52
N ILE A 65 -3.32 -1.07 3.83
CA ILE A 65 -2.49 -1.20 2.62
C ILE A 65 -1.15 -0.50 2.80
N GLY A 66 -0.09 -1.01 2.17
CA GLY A 66 1.23 -0.38 2.27
C GLY A 66 2.34 -1.16 1.55
N ASN A 67 3.53 -0.58 1.56
CA ASN A 67 4.66 -1.03 0.77
C ASN A 67 5.69 -1.87 1.53
N GLY A 68 5.33 -2.45 2.65
CA GLY A 68 6.31 -3.23 3.42
C GLY A 68 5.75 -3.85 4.71
N SER A 69 6.64 -4.40 5.51
CA SER A 69 6.34 -5.15 6.74
C SER A 69 5.59 -4.35 7.82
N HIS A 70 5.52 -3.04 7.70
CA HIS A 70 4.75 -2.19 8.62
C HIS A 70 3.22 -2.37 8.51
N VAL A 71 2.73 -2.97 7.42
CA VAL A 71 1.31 -3.34 7.28
C VAL A 71 0.86 -4.27 8.39
N ASP A 72 1.70 -5.24 8.79
CA ASP A 72 1.36 -6.20 9.83
C ASP A 72 1.15 -5.56 11.21
N PRO A 73 2.10 -4.79 11.78
CA PRO A 73 1.88 -4.16 13.08
C PRO A 73 0.76 -3.11 13.05
N ILE A 74 0.50 -2.43 11.94
CA ILE A 74 -0.68 -1.54 11.81
C ILE A 74 -1.96 -2.36 11.98
N ALA A 75 -2.10 -3.47 11.23
CA ALA A 75 -3.25 -4.36 11.30
C ALA A 75 -3.45 -4.95 12.71
N GLU A 76 -2.37 -5.39 13.38
CA GLU A 76 -2.45 -5.90 14.74
C GLU A 76 -2.89 -4.82 15.76
N LYS A 77 -2.42 -3.57 15.62
CA LYS A 77 -2.86 -2.46 16.45
C LYS A 77 -4.35 -2.16 16.27
N LEU A 78 -4.85 -2.15 15.05
CA LEU A 78 -6.29 -1.98 14.77
C LEU A 78 -7.12 -3.08 15.45
N LYS A 79 -6.71 -4.35 15.37
CA LYS A 79 -7.35 -5.47 16.09
C LYS A 79 -7.38 -5.29 17.59
N LEU A 80 -6.40 -4.59 18.16
CA LEU A 80 -6.34 -4.25 19.58
C LEU A 80 -7.18 -3.02 19.94
N GLY A 81 -7.88 -2.42 18.95
CA GLY A 81 -8.74 -1.26 19.16
C GLY A 81 -8.02 0.10 19.14
N TYR A 82 -6.81 0.17 18.61
CA TYR A 82 -6.13 1.46 18.39
C TYR A 82 -6.88 2.26 17.32
N PRO A 83 -7.03 3.58 17.49
CA PRO A 83 -7.48 4.47 16.43
C PRO A 83 -6.56 4.36 15.20
N ALA A 84 -7.11 4.48 14.00
CA ALA A 84 -6.37 4.32 12.75
C ALA A 84 -5.16 5.27 12.66
N ARG A 85 -5.30 6.52 13.11
CA ARG A 85 -4.19 7.49 13.20
C ARG A 85 -3.02 6.97 14.03
N ASP A 86 -3.33 6.46 15.22
CA ASP A 86 -2.31 6.06 16.20
C ASP A 86 -1.64 4.75 15.77
N ALA A 87 -2.42 3.80 15.22
CA ALA A 87 -1.89 2.57 14.64
C ALA A 87 -0.86 2.84 13.51
N LEU A 88 -1.18 3.77 12.61
CA LEU A 88 -0.26 4.22 11.56
C LEU A 88 0.98 4.91 12.14
N ALA A 89 0.78 5.91 12.99
CA ALA A 89 1.87 6.75 13.51
C ALA A 89 2.89 5.92 14.29
N GLU A 90 2.44 5.06 15.20
CA GLU A 90 3.33 4.24 16.02
C GLU A 90 4.08 3.18 15.20
N ALA A 91 3.42 2.51 14.27
CA ALA A 91 4.08 1.51 13.44
C ALA A 91 5.10 2.14 12.46
N LEU A 92 4.75 3.25 11.83
CA LEU A 92 5.66 3.96 10.94
C LEU A 92 6.87 4.53 11.70
N LEU A 93 6.65 5.11 12.90
CA LEU A 93 7.74 5.58 13.76
C LEU A 93 8.67 4.43 14.17
N ALA A 94 8.11 3.29 14.58
CA ALA A 94 8.89 2.16 15.08
C ALA A 94 9.75 1.48 14.01
N LEU A 95 9.21 1.32 12.79
CA LEU A 95 9.93 0.66 11.70
C LEU A 95 10.80 1.61 10.90
N ASP A 96 10.49 2.92 10.93
CA ASP A 96 11.17 3.95 10.18
C ASP A 96 11.13 3.70 8.64
N TYR A 97 11.78 4.52 7.81
CA TYR A 97 11.92 4.28 6.38
C TYR A 97 12.78 3.03 6.10
N GLU A 98 12.73 2.50 4.88
CA GLU A 98 13.56 1.34 4.48
C GLU A 98 15.03 1.74 4.51
N LYS A 99 15.87 0.90 5.13
CA LYS A 99 17.32 1.12 5.23
C LYS A 99 18.02 0.51 4.01
N ASP A 100 17.52 0.88 2.84
CA ASP A 100 18.12 0.58 1.55
C ASP A 100 19.01 1.75 1.08
N ASP A 101 19.64 1.60 -0.09
CA ASP A 101 20.56 2.60 -0.63
C ASP A 101 19.86 3.94 -1.01
N TYR A 102 18.54 3.99 -0.96
CA TYR A 102 17.72 5.13 -1.40
C TYR A 102 16.94 5.78 -0.27
N ASP A 103 17.06 5.29 0.98
CA ASP A 103 16.23 5.71 2.10
C ASP A 103 14.73 5.68 1.75
N THR A 104 14.31 4.59 1.12
CA THR A 104 12.96 4.48 0.54
C THR A 104 11.87 4.68 1.60
N PRO A 105 10.93 5.60 1.39
CA PRO A 105 9.84 5.85 2.32
C PRO A 105 8.97 4.61 2.56
N ARG A 106 8.49 4.43 3.79
CA ARG A 106 7.34 3.56 4.05
C ARG A 106 6.07 4.36 3.95
N ILE A 107 5.14 3.84 3.18
CA ILE A 107 3.82 4.42 2.96
C ILE A 107 2.75 3.42 3.38
N ALA A 108 1.71 3.88 4.05
CA ALA A 108 0.59 3.05 4.45
C ALA A 108 -0.73 3.82 4.48
N GLY A 109 -1.82 3.10 4.31
CA GLY A 109 -3.17 3.63 4.43
C GLY A 109 -4.07 2.69 5.22
N VAL A 110 -5.02 3.26 5.93
CA VAL A 110 -6.17 2.57 6.51
C VAL A 110 -7.41 3.03 5.77
N VAL A 111 -8.16 2.08 5.24
CA VAL A 111 -9.44 2.29 4.54
C VAL A 111 -10.53 1.64 5.38
N GLY A 112 -11.52 2.40 5.80
CA GLY A 112 -12.60 1.93 6.66
C GLY A 112 -13.50 3.07 7.13
N SER A 113 -14.13 2.89 8.29
CA SER A 113 -14.92 3.95 8.94
C SER A 113 -14.07 5.19 9.27
N GLU A 114 -12.81 4.97 9.63
CA GLU A 114 -11.77 6.00 9.66
C GLU A 114 -10.79 5.75 8.52
N THR A 115 -10.55 6.75 7.70
CA THR A 115 -9.61 6.66 6.57
C THR A 115 -8.43 7.60 6.81
N TYR A 116 -7.22 7.01 6.81
CA TYR A 116 -5.97 7.71 7.05
C TYR A 116 -4.90 7.27 6.07
N ILE A 117 -4.00 8.18 5.74
CA ILE A 117 -2.78 7.93 4.95
C ILE A 117 -1.56 8.36 5.76
N GLY A 118 -0.47 7.60 5.67
CA GLY A 118 0.77 7.89 6.36
C GLY A 118 2.00 7.61 5.53
N THR A 119 3.05 8.36 5.81
CA THR A 119 4.40 8.15 5.26
C THR A 119 5.46 8.45 6.31
N VAL A 120 6.52 7.65 6.32
CA VAL A 120 7.75 7.96 7.04
C VAL A 120 8.92 7.97 6.06
N ARG A 121 9.64 9.09 6.07
CA ARG A 121 10.85 9.37 5.31
C ARG A 121 12.00 9.68 6.26
N ASN A 122 13.21 9.81 5.74
CA ASN A 122 14.37 10.20 6.53
C ASN A 122 14.23 11.58 7.20
N ASP A 123 13.38 12.45 6.65
CA ASP A 123 13.19 13.85 7.11
C ASP A 123 11.79 14.11 7.71
N ALA A 124 10.85 13.18 7.61
CA ALA A 124 9.47 13.41 8.06
C ALA A 124 8.70 12.14 8.41
N LEU A 125 7.83 12.25 9.41
CA LEU A 125 6.73 11.33 9.68
C LEU A 125 5.43 12.12 9.56
N LEU A 126 4.52 11.67 8.72
CA LEU A 126 3.23 12.31 8.51
C LEU A 126 2.11 11.26 8.53
N VAL A 127 1.05 11.55 9.27
CA VAL A 127 -0.21 10.80 9.26
C VAL A 127 -1.35 11.80 9.16
N ARG A 128 -2.23 11.61 8.18
CA ARG A 128 -3.33 12.53 7.87
C ARG A 128 -4.64 11.78 7.64
N SER A 129 -5.74 12.34 8.14
CA SER A 129 -7.09 11.88 7.76
C SER A 129 -7.36 12.19 6.28
N VAL A 130 -8.17 11.34 5.67
CA VAL A 130 -8.51 11.40 4.24
C VAL A 130 -10.02 11.50 4.09
N SER A 131 -10.49 12.53 3.39
CA SER A 131 -11.90 12.75 3.04
C SER A 131 -12.17 12.70 1.54
N GLU A 132 -11.13 12.68 0.73
CA GLU A 132 -11.16 12.62 -0.73
C GLU A 132 -9.98 11.77 -1.24
N PRO A 133 -10.01 11.23 -2.46
CA PRO A 133 -8.93 10.40 -2.97
C PRO A 133 -7.57 11.09 -2.86
N THR A 134 -6.65 10.43 -2.17
CA THR A 134 -5.33 10.95 -1.83
C THR A 134 -4.26 9.91 -2.17
N ILE A 135 -3.21 10.33 -2.87
CA ILE A 135 -2.05 9.52 -3.25
C ILE A 135 -0.84 9.85 -2.39
N VAL A 136 -0.04 8.83 -2.08
CA VAL A 136 1.37 8.99 -1.65
C VAL A 136 2.21 7.89 -2.29
N ALA A 137 3.43 8.23 -2.67
CA ALA A 137 4.36 7.33 -3.34
C ALA A 137 5.74 7.33 -2.66
N THR A 138 6.59 6.38 -3.06
CA THR A 138 7.96 6.31 -2.55
C THR A 138 8.92 7.26 -3.27
N TYR A 139 8.56 7.72 -4.49
CA TYR A 139 9.33 8.69 -5.26
C TYR A 139 8.39 9.73 -5.89
N GLU A 140 8.90 10.91 -6.21
CA GLU A 140 8.22 12.03 -6.88
C GLU A 140 7.00 12.62 -6.15
N ARG A 141 6.17 11.77 -5.54
CA ARG A 141 4.99 12.15 -4.74
C ARG A 141 5.09 11.56 -3.33
N ASP A 142 6.15 11.88 -2.63
CA ASP A 142 6.48 11.34 -1.30
C ASP A 142 5.72 11.99 -0.13
N SER A 143 4.81 12.89 -0.45
CA SER A 143 3.86 13.52 0.48
C SER A 143 2.43 13.32 -0.02
N PRO A 144 1.45 13.12 0.90
CA PRO A 144 0.06 12.95 0.53
C PRO A 144 -0.50 14.14 -0.26
N ASP A 145 -1.05 13.87 -1.45
CA ASP A 145 -1.59 14.86 -2.38
C ASP A 145 -2.92 14.39 -2.96
N ALA A 146 -3.75 15.31 -3.45
CA ALA A 146 -5.02 15.00 -4.07
C ALA A 146 -4.83 14.15 -5.33
N PHE A 147 -5.74 13.22 -5.56
CA PHE A 147 -5.71 12.31 -6.70
C PHE A 147 -7.13 12.05 -7.21
N ALA A 148 -7.30 12.00 -8.53
CA ALA A 148 -8.56 11.59 -9.12
C ALA A 148 -8.59 10.06 -9.26
N LEU A 149 -9.34 9.39 -8.40
CA LEU A 149 -9.60 7.94 -8.49
C LEU A 149 -11.05 7.76 -8.97
N ASP A 150 -11.21 7.35 -10.21
CA ASP A 150 -12.51 7.00 -10.81
C ASP A 150 -12.68 5.48 -10.73
N ALA A 151 -13.19 5.01 -9.58
CA ALA A 151 -13.43 3.60 -9.31
C ALA A 151 -14.47 3.45 -8.20
N GLU A 152 -15.39 2.49 -8.37
CA GLU A 152 -16.41 2.14 -7.39
C GLU A 152 -16.20 0.73 -6.81
N THR A 153 -15.43 -0.11 -7.49
CA THR A 153 -15.14 -1.49 -7.11
C THR A 153 -13.65 -1.71 -6.86
N ALA A 154 -13.31 -2.76 -6.12
CA ALA A 154 -11.92 -3.16 -5.90
C ALA A 154 -11.20 -3.47 -7.23
N GLU A 155 -11.90 -4.11 -8.19
CA GLU A 155 -11.32 -4.43 -9.50
C GLU A 155 -11.03 -3.16 -10.31
N GLU A 156 -11.95 -2.22 -10.35
CA GLU A 156 -11.74 -0.93 -11.02
C GLU A 156 -10.60 -0.15 -10.39
N ALA A 157 -10.52 -0.12 -9.05
CA ALA A 157 -9.43 0.54 -8.35
C ALA A 157 -8.06 -0.08 -8.68
N ALA A 158 -7.96 -1.43 -8.67
CA ALA A 158 -6.73 -2.12 -9.03
C ALA A 158 -6.31 -1.84 -10.47
N ARG A 159 -7.24 -1.92 -11.44
CA ARG A 159 -6.97 -1.65 -12.85
C ARG A 159 -6.62 -0.20 -13.09
N THR A 160 -7.38 0.74 -12.53
CA THR A 160 -7.12 2.18 -12.67
C THR A 160 -5.69 2.53 -12.24
N VAL A 161 -5.23 2.07 -11.08
CA VAL A 161 -3.88 2.38 -10.63
C VAL A 161 -2.82 1.60 -11.40
N TYR A 162 -3.11 0.38 -11.87
CA TYR A 162 -2.18 -0.41 -12.68
C TYR A 162 -1.93 0.23 -14.05
N ASP A 163 -2.96 0.76 -14.69
CA ASP A 163 -2.92 1.30 -16.05
C ASP A 163 -2.41 2.75 -16.13
N LEU A 164 -2.16 3.41 -14.98
CA LEU A 164 -1.54 4.74 -14.98
C LEU A 164 -0.19 4.74 -15.73
N GLU A 165 0.05 5.80 -16.51
CA GLU A 165 1.26 5.98 -17.32
C GLU A 165 2.53 6.24 -16.50
N PHE A 166 2.72 5.46 -15.42
CA PHE A 166 3.96 5.42 -14.67
C PHE A 166 4.83 4.25 -15.10
N GLU A 167 6.14 4.46 -15.13
CA GLU A 167 7.11 3.48 -15.60
C GLU A 167 7.10 2.18 -14.77
N HIS A 168 7.39 1.06 -15.43
CA HIS A 168 7.66 -0.24 -14.84
C HIS A 168 6.55 -0.79 -13.92
N PRO A 169 5.29 -0.89 -14.40
CA PRO A 169 4.23 -1.54 -13.62
C PRO A 169 4.58 -3.02 -13.37
N VAL A 170 4.33 -3.49 -12.16
CA VAL A 170 4.59 -4.88 -11.74
C VAL A 170 3.31 -5.57 -11.31
N CYS A 171 2.63 -5.02 -10.32
CA CYS A 171 1.38 -5.56 -9.83
C CYS A 171 0.59 -4.47 -9.07
N ALA A 172 -0.70 -4.69 -8.92
CA ALA A 172 -1.58 -3.79 -8.17
C ALA A 172 -2.65 -4.57 -7.42
N VAL A 173 -3.20 -3.94 -6.40
CA VAL A 173 -4.37 -4.40 -5.66
C VAL A 173 -5.32 -3.23 -5.44
N GLY A 174 -6.61 -3.53 -5.49
CA GLY A 174 -7.67 -2.66 -5.04
C GLY A 174 -8.41 -3.28 -3.86
N VAL A 175 -9.00 -2.44 -3.04
CA VAL A 175 -9.84 -2.84 -1.92
C VAL A 175 -11.01 -1.88 -1.76
N THR A 176 -12.19 -2.44 -1.49
CA THR A 176 -13.35 -1.68 -1.01
C THR A 176 -13.76 -2.18 0.36
N THR A 177 -14.23 -1.25 1.19
CA THR A 177 -14.77 -1.53 2.52
C THR A 177 -16.20 -1.01 2.59
N GLY A 178 -17.07 -1.80 3.19
CA GLY A 178 -18.49 -1.49 3.30
C GLY A 178 -19.16 -2.55 4.16
N THR A 179 -20.18 -3.21 3.65
CA THR A 179 -20.79 -4.36 4.33
C THR A 179 -19.86 -5.57 4.38
N GLU A 180 -19.01 -5.71 3.37
CA GLU A 180 -17.94 -6.71 3.26
C GLU A 180 -16.70 -6.04 2.68
N ILE A 181 -15.52 -6.62 2.94
CA ILE A 181 -14.28 -6.19 2.33
C ILE A 181 -14.07 -7.00 1.07
N GLU A 182 -13.99 -6.31 -0.06
CA GLU A 182 -13.67 -6.91 -1.34
C GLU A 182 -12.26 -6.50 -1.77
N THR A 183 -11.53 -7.43 -2.38
CA THR A 183 -10.19 -7.18 -2.92
C THR A 183 -10.08 -7.70 -4.35
N ALA A 184 -9.25 -7.05 -5.15
CA ALA A 184 -8.92 -7.49 -6.49
C ALA A 184 -7.43 -7.31 -6.77
N ILE A 185 -6.85 -8.23 -7.54
CA ILE A 185 -5.42 -8.27 -7.85
C ILE A 185 -5.24 -8.13 -9.36
N VAL A 186 -4.26 -7.33 -9.76
CA VAL A 186 -3.73 -7.25 -11.12
C VAL A 186 -2.24 -7.56 -11.05
N ASN A 187 -1.79 -8.60 -11.75
CA ASN A 187 -0.38 -8.92 -11.95
C ASN A 187 -0.01 -8.69 -13.41
N SER A 188 1.26 -8.36 -13.67
CA SER A 188 1.79 -8.39 -15.05
C SER A 188 1.74 -9.81 -15.61
N ASP A 189 1.47 -9.93 -16.90
CA ASP A 189 1.52 -11.19 -17.66
C ASP A 189 2.94 -11.76 -17.72
#